data_119d9dc00f2bf3270f43b7dad8ea3b11
#
_entry.id   119d9dc00f2bf3270f43b7dad8ea3b11
#
_cell.length_a   1.000
_cell.length_b   1.000
_cell.length_c   1.000
_cell.angle_alpha   90.00
_cell.angle_beta   90.00
_cell.angle_gamma   90.00
#
_symmetry.space_group_name_H-M   'P 1'
#
loop_
_entity.id
_entity.type
_entity.pdbx_description
1 polymer ?
#
loop_
_entity_poly.entity_id
_entity_poly.type
_entity_poly.pdbx_seq_one_letter_code
_entity_poly.pdbx_strand_id
1 'polypeptide(L)'
;MNNIRLGDVLIDFGYITQDQLQAALAYQKEHKNLRVGQALQELGYVNERQVLEALAQRLQLRLIDFAQINVDIFAVEKVPRELAQKYDMLPIAINGRSLVIAANDPLNYYAIEDIRQLTSMEPEIVLAELEPLRRSIQYYYAEVRARKAARKANSSDMAAARSEEFAVDMTEEGGDTDAPIIRLLNSLVQRAVTTGASDIHIEPFEGETKVRMRIDGVIIDYVTLQRALHQPLIARIKIMSNLDIAEHRVPQDGHFRARLETGPDVNVRVSILPTVFGEKAVLRLLATNTRIEHADHFGMDDETYKRFRPLLDRPNGIVYLTGPTGSGKTTTLYMVLQEVAQRQVNVSTIEDPVERNLDRINQTQVNNVAGLTFESGLRALLRQDPDVIMVGETRDAETASISVRAAITGHMVFSTLHTNDALSSIVRLEDMGVERYMIANSLAGVVAQRLMRRVCPACARKVPVTEAEAELLGPSIPFVTRGTGCPQCNGTGYKGRVAIHEMVVINKALRRMIAEGASIEEMADAARKSQGMRSLRESAVQLVRDGVTTPEELLKITYFEE
;
A
#
# COMPACT_ATOMS: atom_id res chain seq x y z
N MET A 1 15.84 22.69 43.11
CA MET A 1 15.08 21.90 42.11
C MET A 1 13.98 21.18 42.88
N ASN A 2 12.72 21.57 42.67
CA ASN A 2 11.57 20.92 43.32
C ASN A 2 11.50 19.47 42.83
N ASN A 3 11.55 18.53 43.76
CA ASN A 3 11.52 17.10 43.49
C ASN A 3 10.06 16.65 43.24
N ILE A 4 9.43 17.20 42.17
CA ILE A 4 8.06 16.93 41.79
C ILE A 4 8.03 15.48 41.28
N ARG A 5 7.17 14.63 41.86
CA ARG A 5 7.02 13.23 41.45
C ARG A 5 6.11 13.13 40.22
N LEU A 6 6.32 12.12 39.37
CA LEU A 6 5.50 11.91 38.17
C LEU A 6 3.99 11.81 38.50
N GLY A 7 3.67 11.11 39.61
CA GLY A 7 2.28 10.98 40.07
C GLY A 7 1.62 12.32 40.39
N ASP A 8 2.37 13.25 40.98
CA ASP A 8 1.85 14.56 41.34
C ASP A 8 1.54 15.38 40.06
N VAL A 9 2.41 15.31 39.04
CA VAL A 9 2.19 15.98 37.74
C VAL A 9 0.97 15.40 37.02
N LEU A 10 0.76 14.08 37.07
CA LEU A 10 -0.41 13.45 36.45
C LEU A 10 -1.72 13.84 37.14
N ILE A 11 -1.68 14.07 38.47
CA ILE A 11 -2.82 14.59 39.23
C ILE A 11 -3.07 16.05 38.88
N ASP A 12 -2.02 16.88 38.82
CA ASP A 12 -2.12 18.30 38.46
C ASP A 12 -2.70 18.51 37.06
N PHE A 13 -2.41 17.61 36.12
CA PHE A 13 -3.02 17.59 34.79
C PHE A 13 -4.45 17.02 34.76
N GLY A 14 -4.92 16.47 35.88
CA GLY A 14 -6.25 15.86 35.96
C GLY A 14 -6.37 14.51 35.24
N TYR A 15 -5.23 13.87 34.90
CA TYR A 15 -5.22 12.58 34.21
C TYR A 15 -5.54 11.42 35.17
N ILE A 16 -5.20 11.54 36.46
CA ILE A 16 -5.49 10.53 37.49
C ILE A 16 -5.97 11.19 38.79
N THR A 17 -6.65 10.43 39.60
CA THR A 17 -6.99 10.79 40.99
C THR A 17 -5.95 10.28 41.99
N GLN A 18 -6.00 10.80 43.22
CA GLN A 18 -5.12 10.34 44.30
C GLN A 18 -5.29 8.83 44.59
N ASP A 19 -6.55 8.34 44.53
CA ASP A 19 -6.85 6.91 44.77
C ASP A 19 -6.26 6.03 43.67
N GLN A 20 -6.31 6.46 42.41
CA GLN A 20 -5.69 5.76 41.28
C GLN A 20 -4.18 5.72 41.39
N LEU A 21 -3.55 6.81 41.87
CA LEU A 21 -2.12 6.80 42.15
C LEU A 21 -1.75 5.80 43.24
N GLN A 22 -2.53 5.75 44.34
CA GLN A 22 -2.29 4.77 45.43
C GLN A 22 -2.44 3.32 44.94
N ALA A 23 -3.46 3.04 44.10
CA ALA A 23 -3.64 1.73 43.48
C ALA A 23 -2.45 1.33 42.61
N ALA A 24 -1.94 2.26 41.79
CA ALA A 24 -0.76 2.01 40.94
C ALA A 24 0.51 1.79 41.75
N LEU A 25 0.70 2.53 42.85
CA LEU A 25 1.82 2.33 43.77
C LEU A 25 1.76 0.99 44.50
N ALA A 26 0.56 0.51 44.85
CA ALA A 26 0.33 -0.83 45.40
C ALA A 26 0.68 -1.91 44.37
N TYR A 27 0.16 -1.76 43.12
CA TYR A 27 0.46 -2.66 42.01
C TYR A 27 1.96 -2.74 41.68
N GLN A 28 2.66 -1.60 41.70
CA GLN A 28 4.11 -1.54 41.50
C GLN A 28 4.89 -2.30 42.59
N LYS A 29 4.43 -2.31 43.83
CA LYS A 29 5.09 -3.07 44.93
C LYS A 29 5.05 -4.58 44.69
N GLU A 30 3.98 -5.07 44.09
CA GLU A 30 3.83 -6.48 43.71
C GLU A 30 4.63 -6.80 42.43
N HIS A 31 4.78 -5.84 41.53
CA HIS A 31 5.47 -5.97 40.25
C HIS A 31 6.73 -5.10 40.21
N LYS A 32 7.80 -5.54 40.94
CA LYS A 32 9.02 -4.77 41.22
C LYS A 32 9.79 -4.22 40.00
N ASN A 33 9.51 -4.73 38.80
CA ASN A 33 10.18 -4.31 37.56
C ASN A 33 9.45 -3.17 36.82
N LEU A 34 8.24 -2.75 37.27
CA LEU A 34 7.45 -1.72 36.63
C LEU A 34 7.72 -0.35 37.23
N ARG A 35 7.80 0.66 36.37
CA ARG A 35 7.77 2.06 36.81
C ARG A 35 6.33 2.51 37.03
N VAL A 36 6.11 3.54 37.87
CA VAL A 36 4.76 4.04 38.21
C VAL A 36 3.93 4.40 36.96
N GLY A 37 4.55 5.01 35.96
CA GLY A 37 3.88 5.31 34.68
C GLY A 37 3.39 4.06 33.95
N GLN A 38 4.20 3.01 33.92
CA GLN A 38 3.83 1.72 33.32
C GLN A 38 2.72 1.02 34.11
N ALA A 39 2.79 1.04 35.45
CA ALA A 39 1.73 0.49 36.30
C ALA A 39 0.38 1.20 36.07
N LEU A 40 0.40 2.52 35.90
CA LEU A 40 -0.80 3.31 35.59
C LEU A 40 -1.39 2.96 34.20
N GLN A 41 -0.51 2.68 33.22
CA GLN A 41 -0.93 2.25 31.88
C GLN A 41 -1.52 0.84 31.90
N GLU A 42 -0.89 -0.11 32.58
CA GLU A 42 -1.42 -1.49 32.70
C GLU A 42 -2.76 -1.54 33.42
N LEU A 43 -2.98 -0.67 34.41
CA LEU A 43 -4.26 -0.51 35.09
C LEU A 43 -5.30 0.28 34.26
N GLY A 44 -4.92 0.78 33.08
CA GLY A 44 -5.83 1.50 32.19
C GLY A 44 -6.23 2.90 32.67
N TYR A 45 -5.50 3.48 33.62
CA TYR A 45 -5.81 4.82 34.15
C TYR A 45 -5.27 5.94 33.28
N VAL A 46 -4.19 5.71 32.52
CA VAL A 46 -3.59 6.67 31.59
C VAL A 46 -3.13 5.97 30.31
N ASN A 47 -3.05 6.72 29.23
CA ASN A 47 -2.40 6.26 28.01
C ASN A 47 -0.91 6.70 27.97
N GLU A 48 -0.16 6.16 27.02
CA GLU A 48 1.28 6.45 26.86
C GLU A 48 1.56 7.95 26.70
N ARG A 49 0.77 8.64 25.88
CA ARG A 49 0.92 10.06 25.61
C ARG A 49 0.79 10.92 26.87
N GLN A 50 -0.19 10.63 27.72
CA GLN A 50 -0.39 11.33 29.00
C GLN A 50 0.82 11.15 29.94
N VAL A 51 1.41 9.95 29.98
CA VAL A 51 2.63 9.69 30.77
C VAL A 51 3.82 10.50 30.21
N LEU A 52 3.97 10.54 28.88
CA LEU A 52 5.05 11.29 28.24
C LEU A 52 4.89 12.80 28.40
N GLU A 53 3.67 13.34 28.35
CA GLU A 53 3.37 14.74 28.64
C GLU A 53 3.75 15.13 30.08
N ALA A 54 3.41 14.29 31.06
CA ALA A 54 3.81 14.50 32.45
C ALA A 54 5.33 14.38 32.66
N LEU A 55 6.01 13.46 31.94
CA LEU A 55 7.47 13.35 31.96
C LEU A 55 8.13 14.56 31.31
N ALA A 56 7.57 15.05 30.18
CA ALA A 56 8.04 16.24 29.48
C ALA A 56 8.04 17.47 30.42
N GLN A 57 6.93 17.69 31.11
CA GLN A 57 6.79 18.77 32.09
C GLN A 57 7.78 18.62 33.25
N ARG A 58 7.86 17.42 33.82
CA ARG A 58 8.73 17.15 34.97
C ARG A 58 10.20 17.35 34.68
N LEU A 59 10.65 16.89 33.49
CA LEU A 59 12.06 16.89 33.11
C LEU A 59 12.44 18.09 32.23
N GLN A 60 11.47 18.97 31.92
CA GLN A 60 11.62 20.10 31.01
C GLN A 60 12.11 19.67 29.61
N LEU A 61 11.64 18.51 29.15
CA LEU A 61 11.93 17.97 27.83
C LEU A 61 10.81 18.30 26.85
N ARG A 62 11.11 18.31 25.57
CA ARG A 62 10.11 18.46 24.51
C ARG A 62 9.51 17.11 24.15
N LEU A 63 8.19 17.01 24.05
CA LEU A 63 7.51 15.89 23.42
C LEU A 63 7.36 16.22 21.94
N ILE A 64 7.81 15.31 21.08
CA ILE A 64 7.77 15.49 19.63
C ILE A 64 6.79 14.52 18.98
N ASP A 65 6.25 14.96 17.84
CA ASP A 65 5.52 14.11 16.90
C ASP A 65 6.35 14.01 15.61
N PHE A 66 6.71 12.80 15.22
CA PHE A 66 7.45 12.52 13.97
C PHE A 66 6.72 13.00 12.72
N ALA A 67 5.41 13.24 12.80
CA ALA A 67 4.65 13.83 11.71
C ALA A 67 4.99 15.31 11.46
N GLN A 68 5.49 16.02 12.48
CA GLN A 68 5.69 17.45 12.45
C GLN A 68 7.16 17.88 12.37
N ILE A 69 8.09 16.94 12.43
CA ILE A 69 9.53 17.22 12.41
C ILE A 69 10.20 16.62 11.17
N ASN A 70 11.24 17.29 10.71
CA ASN A 70 12.17 16.73 9.73
C ASN A 70 13.35 16.11 10.46
N VAL A 71 13.63 14.84 10.17
CA VAL A 71 14.79 14.13 10.73
C VAL A 71 15.97 14.29 9.78
N ASP A 72 17.09 14.76 10.33
CA ASP A 72 18.33 14.86 9.58
C ASP A 72 18.99 13.49 9.44
N ILE A 73 19.08 13.01 8.21
CA ILE A 73 19.73 11.73 7.89
C ILE A 73 21.18 11.66 8.34
N PHE A 74 21.90 12.80 8.31
CA PHE A 74 23.28 12.85 8.81
C PHE A 74 23.35 12.66 10.34
N ALA A 75 22.34 13.09 11.09
CA ALA A 75 22.23 12.78 12.49
C ALA A 75 22.01 11.27 12.72
N VAL A 76 21.10 10.66 11.95
CA VAL A 76 20.81 9.21 12.02
C VAL A 76 22.07 8.39 11.71
N GLU A 77 22.90 8.83 10.76
CA GLU A 77 24.14 8.14 10.38
C GLU A 77 25.20 8.08 11.51
N LYS A 78 25.08 8.93 12.53
CA LYS A 78 26.04 8.99 13.66
C LYS A 78 25.92 7.84 14.63
N VAL A 79 24.76 7.20 14.72
CA VAL A 79 24.50 6.10 15.66
C VAL A 79 24.24 4.81 14.85
N PRO A 80 24.84 3.67 15.19
CA PRO A 80 24.54 2.38 14.55
C PRO A 80 23.09 1.95 14.80
N ARG A 81 22.50 1.28 13.80
CA ARG A 81 21.13 0.77 13.84
C ARG A 81 20.87 -0.13 15.05
N GLU A 82 21.83 -0.99 15.36
CA GLU A 82 21.76 -1.96 16.43
C GLU A 82 21.57 -1.27 17.80
N LEU A 83 22.27 -0.16 18.01
CA LEU A 83 22.11 0.64 19.25
C LEU A 83 20.79 1.39 19.27
N ALA A 84 20.39 1.97 18.14
CA ALA A 84 19.10 2.66 18.02
C ALA A 84 17.93 1.73 18.30
N GLN A 85 17.97 0.51 17.78
CA GLN A 85 16.95 -0.52 18.03
C GLN A 85 17.00 -1.10 19.44
N LYS A 86 18.21 -1.31 19.97
CA LYS A 86 18.40 -1.84 21.33
C LYS A 86 17.82 -0.93 22.41
N TYR A 87 17.94 0.38 22.20
CA TYR A 87 17.56 1.39 23.19
C TYR A 87 16.29 2.15 22.87
N ASP A 88 15.63 1.84 21.74
CA ASP A 88 14.49 2.61 21.21
C ASP A 88 14.82 4.13 21.19
N MET A 89 15.92 4.50 20.50
CA MET A 89 16.41 5.88 20.39
C MET A 89 16.75 6.21 18.94
N LEU A 90 16.31 7.37 18.45
CA LEU A 90 16.57 7.85 17.10
C LEU A 90 17.22 9.22 17.11
N PRO A 91 18.46 9.40 16.62
CA PRO A 91 19.02 10.72 16.37
C PRO A 91 18.20 11.44 15.29
N ILE A 92 17.83 12.70 15.55
CA ILE A 92 16.92 13.44 14.66
C ILE A 92 17.51 14.74 14.12
N ALA A 93 18.48 15.33 14.81
CA ALA A 93 19.13 16.57 14.38
C ALA A 93 20.51 16.73 15.02
N ILE A 94 21.36 17.55 14.38
CA ILE A 94 22.65 18.00 14.92
C ILE A 94 22.60 19.50 15.12
N ASN A 95 22.81 19.95 16.37
CA ASN A 95 22.85 21.36 16.76
C ASN A 95 24.26 21.69 17.28
N GLY A 96 25.18 22.09 16.40
CA GLY A 96 26.57 22.37 16.76
C GLY A 96 27.26 21.11 17.32
N ARG A 97 27.49 21.06 18.64
CA ARG A 97 28.08 19.91 19.35
C ARG A 97 27.05 18.99 19.98
N SER A 98 25.77 19.30 19.90
CA SER A 98 24.70 18.49 20.47
C SER A 98 24.05 17.61 19.41
N LEU A 99 23.77 16.36 19.78
CA LEU A 99 22.99 15.41 19.00
C LEU A 99 21.60 15.28 19.63
N VAL A 100 20.58 15.78 18.93
CA VAL A 100 19.19 15.65 19.39
C VAL A 100 18.70 14.24 19.14
N ILE A 101 18.21 13.58 20.18
CA ILE A 101 17.81 12.17 20.15
C ILE A 101 16.37 12.04 20.64
N ALA A 102 15.52 11.49 19.81
CA ALA A 102 14.17 11.08 20.20
C ALA A 102 14.25 9.75 20.96
N ALA A 103 13.63 9.70 22.14
CA ALA A 103 13.58 8.51 23.00
C ALA A 103 12.21 8.39 23.66
N ASN A 104 11.80 7.16 23.95
CA ASN A 104 10.60 6.90 24.77
C ASN A 104 10.94 6.93 26.26
N ASP A 105 12.11 6.44 26.65
CA ASP A 105 12.61 6.43 28.03
C ASP A 105 13.78 7.43 28.20
N PRO A 106 13.55 8.63 28.75
CA PRO A 106 14.59 9.63 28.95
C PRO A 106 15.53 9.30 30.12
N LEU A 107 15.22 8.28 30.90
CA LEU A 107 16.00 7.88 32.09
C LEU A 107 16.94 6.70 31.80
N ASN A 108 17.08 6.27 30.57
CA ASN A 108 18.04 5.26 30.16
C ASN A 108 19.45 5.87 30.03
N TYR A 109 20.07 6.15 31.16
CA TYR A 109 21.41 6.77 31.21
C TYR A 109 22.51 5.93 30.54
N TYR A 110 22.37 4.61 30.51
CA TYR A 110 23.32 3.73 29.81
C TYR A 110 23.31 3.98 28.31
N ALA A 111 22.13 4.09 27.73
CA ALA A 111 21.98 4.39 26.31
C ALA A 111 22.52 5.77 25.93
N ILE A 112 22.27 6.77 26.79
CA ILE A 112 22.75 8.15 26.61
C ILE A 112 24.27 8.18 26.63
N GLU A 113 24.88 7.47 27.58
CA GLU A 113 26.34 7.42 27.71
C GLU A 113 27.00 6.65 26.57
N ASP A 114 26.45 5.51 26.16
CA ASP A 114 26.94 4.75 25.01
C ASP A 114 26.93 5.62 23.73
N ILE A 115 25.87 6.40 23.51
CA ILE A 115 25.76 7.30 22.35
C ILE A 115 26.76 8.47 22.46
N ARG A 116 26.93 9.04 23.65
CA ARG A 116 27.92 10.11 23.90
C ARG A 116 29.33 9.64 23.58
N GLN A 117 29.73 8.48 24.08
CA GLN A 117 31.05 7.90 23.85
C GLN A 117 31.28 7.61 22.35
N LEU A 118 30.28 7.03 21.70
CA LEU A 118 30.36 6.68 20.28
C LEU A 118 30.46 7.89 19.37
N THR A 119 29.65 8.93 19.63
CA THR A 119 29.52 10.08 18.73
C THR A 119 30.43 11.24 19.09
N SER A 120 30.98 11.25 20.32
CA SER A 120 31.70 12.40 20.91
C SER A 120 30.89 13.70 20.90
N MET A 121 29.56 13.59 20.90
CA MET A 121 28.61 14.71 20.91
C MET A 121 27.79 14.67 22.20
N GLU A 122 27.26 15.85 22.60
CA GLU A 122 26.38 15.95 23.77
C GLU A 122 24.95 15.55 23.40
N PRO A 123 24.39 14.46 23.99
CA PRO A 123 23.02 14.03 23.71
C PRO A 123 21.99 15.00 24.29
N GLU A 124 21.10 15.53 23.45
CA GLU A 124 19.93 16.30 23.86
C GLU A 124 18.68 15.42 23.65
N ILE A 125 18.03 15.02 24.73
CA ILE A 125 16.90 14.09 24.66
C ILE A 125 15.59 14.86 24.41
N VAL A 126 14.77 14.34 23.49
CA VAL A 126 13.37 14.69 23.28
C VAL A 126 12.51 13.45 23.38
N LEU A 127 11.29 13.60 23.87
CA LEU A 127 10.39 12.46 24.07
C LEU A 127 9.57 12.16 22.83
N ALA A 128 9.30 10.87 22.61
CA ALA A 128 8.41 10.39 21.55
C ALA A 128 7.67 9.13 21.98
N GLU A 129 6.48 8.92 21.43
CA GLU A 129 5.70 7.68 21.60
C GLU A 129 6.44 6.48 21.00
N LEU A 130 6.38 5.32 21.63
CA LEU A 130 7.20 4.15 21.33
C LEU A 130 6.96 3.59 19.92
N GLU A 131 5.69 3.38 19.55
CA GLU A 131 5.36 2.79 18.25
C GLU A 131 5.69 3.73 17.06
N PRO A 132 5.40 5.04 17.11
CA PRO A 132 5.90 6.00 16.13
C PRO A 132 7.43 6.05 16.05
N LEU A 133 8.11 5.99 17.20
CA LEU A 133 9.58 5.98 17.28
C LEU A 133 10.18 4.74 16.60
N ARG A 134 9.70 3.54 16.92
CA ARG A 134 10.17 2.29 16.30
C ARG A 134 9.96 2.27 14.80
N ARG A 135 8.79 2.73 14.32
CA ARG A 135 8.53 2.89 12.88
C ARG A 135 9.51 3.87 12.24
N SER A 136 9.79 4.98 12.91
CA SER A 136 10.74 5.99 12.43
C SER A 136 12.18 5.43 12.40
N ILE A 137 12.60 4.65 13.39
CA ILE A 137 13.90 3.97 13.39
C ILE A 137 14.01 3.07 12.15
N GLN A 138 13.04 2.21 11.89
CA GLN A 138 13.04 1.33 10.72
C GLN A 138 13.12 2.15 9.42
N TYR A 139 12.32 3.19 9.31
CA TYR A 139 12.24 4.04 8.13
C TYR A 139 13.58 4.76 7.84
N TYR A 140 14.13 5.48 8.82
CA TYR A 140 15.31 6.31 8.59
C TYR A 140 16.60 5.48 8.44
N TYR A 141 16.72 4.34 9.11
CA TYR A 141 17.87 3.45 8.88
C TYR A 141 17.81 2.71 7.55
N ALA A 142 16.64 2.41 7.01
CA ALA A 142 16.51 1.94 5.63
C ALA A 142 16.97 3.01 4.63
N GLU A 143 16.62 4.29 4.87
CA GLU A 143 17.08 5.44 4.08
C GLU A 143 18.60 5.61 4.14
N VAL A 144 19.19 5.60 5.35
CA VAL A 144 20.65 5.67 5.55
C VAL A 144 21.36 4.56 4.78
N ARG A 145 20.85 3.32 4.88
CA ARG A 145 21.45 2.18 4.17
C ARG A 145 21.41 2.36 2.66
N ALA A 146 20.26 2.74 2.11
CA ALA A 146 20.12 2.95 0.67
C ALA A 146 21.02 4.06 0.16
N ARG A 147 21.12 5.19 0.88
CA ARG A 147 22.03 6.29 0.54
C ARG A 147 23.51 5.89 0.67
N LYS A 148 23.89 5.14 1.73
CA LYS A 148 25.25 4.62 1.88
C LYS A 148 25.60 3.64 0.76
N ALA A 149 24.69 2.74 0.39
CA ALA A 149 24.88 1.80 -0.70
C ALA A 149 25.04 2.53 -2.05
N ALA A 150 24.20 3.54 -2.32
CA ALA A 150 24.32 4.36 -3.52
C ALA A 150 25.63 5.17 -3.54
N ARG A 151 26.03 5.81 -2.42
CA ARG A 151 27.32 6.52 -2.31
C ARG A 151 28.50 5.59 -2.50
N LYS A 152 28.50 4.41 -1.86
CA LYS A 152 29.56 3.42 -1.99
C LYS A 152 29.64 2.88 -3.40
N ALA A 153 28.52 2.61 -4.05
CA ALA A 153 28.49 2.21 -5.45
C ALA A 153 29.02 3.31 -6.37
N ASN A 154 28.66 4.57 -6.12
CA ASN A 154 29.16 5.72 -6.88
C ASN A 154 30.66 6.05 -6.62
N SER A 155 31.19 5.74 -5.45
CA SER A 155 32.58 6.08 -5.04
C SER A 155 33.56 4.92 -5.18
N SER A 156 33.08 3.68 -5.35
CA SER A 156 33.97 2.56 -5.59
C SER A 156 34.68 2.75 -6.93
N ASP A 157 36.01 2.58 -6.94
CA ASP A 157 36.90 2.58 -8.12
C ASP A 157 36.52 1.43 -9.06
N MET A 158 35.32 1.47 -9.64
CA MET A 158 34.90 0.57 -10.70
C MET A 158 35.70 0.76 -11.98
N ALA A 159 36.56 1.77 -12.05
CA ALA A 159 37.54 1.92 -13.11
C ALA A 159 38.61 0.82 -13.10
N ALA A 160 38.91 0.21 -11.95
CA ALA A 160 39.87 -0.90 -11.83
C ALA A 160 39.25 -2.28 -12.14
N ALA A 161 37.92 -2.44 -12.07
CA ALA A 161 37.26 -3.71 -12.33
C ALA A 161 37.00 -4.03 -13.81
N ARG A 162 37.49 -3.21 -14.72
CA ARG A 162 37.35 -3.44 -16.19
C ARG A 162 38.30 -4.48 -16.80
N SER A 163 39.16 -5.08 -16.01
CA SER A 163 40.21 -5.98 -16.52
C SER A 163 40.22 -7.42 -15.97
N GLU A 164 39.26 -7.80 -15.15
CA GLU A 164 39.14 -9.18 -14.71
C GLU A 164 37.82 -9.79 -15.21
N GLU A 165 37.98 -10.91 -15.94
CA GLU A 165 36.93 -11.71 -16.55
C GLU A 165 35.81 -12.01 -15.54
N PHE A 166 34.56 -11.74 -15.97
CA PHE A 166 33.34 -12.14 -15.25
C PHE A 166 33.17 -13.67 -15.28
N ALA A 167 33.92 -14.39 -14.45
CA ALA A 167 33.54 -15.74 -14.06
C ALA A 167 32.63 -15.64 -12.81
N VAL A 168 31.32 -15.58 -13.03
CA VAL A 168 30.36 -15.74 -11.94
C VAL A 168 30.28 -17.22 -11.62
N ASP A 169 30.91 -17.62 -10.52
CA ASP A 169 30.78 -18.97 -9.98
C ASP A 169 29.34 -19.16 -9.47
N MET A 170 28.61 -20.06 -10.11
CA MET A 170 27.16 -20.29 -9.92
C MET A 170 26.84 -21.20 -8.73
N THR A 171 27.77 -21.47 -7.83
CA THR A 171 27.64 -22.52 -6.81
C THR A 171 27.78 -22.07 -5.36
N GLU A 172 27.85 -20.78 -5.02
CA GLU A 172 27.92 -20.38 -3.61
C GLU A 172 26.62 -19.73 -3.10
N GLU A 173 25.78 -20.59 -2.54
CA GLU A 173 24.93 -20.25 -1.39
C GLU A 173 25.85 -19.97 -0.18
N GLY A 174 26.39 -18.80 -0.10
CA GLY A 174 27.18 -18.45 1.08
C GLY A 174 28.53 -17.84 0.77
N GLY A 175 28.55 -16.53 0.64
CA GLY A 175 29.80 -15.81 0.68
C GLY A 175 29.94 -14.79 -0.46
N ASP A 176 29.59 -13.70 -0.27
CA ASP A 176 29.91 -12.35 -0.68
C ASP A 176 28.66 -11.50 -0.96
N THR A 177 27.78 -11.44 0.05
CA THR A 177 26.73 -10.42 0.14
C THR A 177 27.31 -9.00 0.17
N ASP A 178 28.62 -8.86 0.02
CA ASP A 178 29.37 -7.62 0.15
C ASP A 178 29.58 -6.85 -1.15
N ALA A 179 29.24 -7.40 -2.30
CA ALA A 179 29.36 -6.67 -3.57
C ALA A 179 28.46 -5.41 -3.57
N PRO A 180 28.98 -4.23 -3.93
CA PRO A 180 28.26 -2.96 -3.85
C PRO A 180 26.90 -2.96 -4.58
N ILE A 181 26.84 -3.63 -5.75
CA ILE A 181 25.61 -3.73 -6.56
C ILE A 181 24.54 -4.58 -5.87
N ILE A 182 24.93 -5.69 -5.22
CA ILE A 182 24.01 -6.56 -4.50
C ILE A 182 23.40 -5.79 -3.33
N ARG A 183 24.22 -5.10 -2.55
CA ARG A 183 23.75 -4.26 -1.44
C ARG A 183 22.86 -3.12 -1.90
N LEU A 184 23.21 -2.50 -3.03
CA LEU A 184 22.39 -1.44 -3.63
C LEU A 184 20.99 -1.99 -3.99
N LEU A 185 20.90 -3.08 -4.75
CA LEU A 185 19.61 -3.66 -5.15
C LEU A 185 18.77 -4.08 -3.95
N ASN A 186 19.39 -4.79 -2.99
CA ASN A 186 18.70 -5.20 -1.76
C ASN A 186 18.16 -3.98 -0.97
N SER A 187 18.96 -2.92 -0.87
CA SER A 187 18.55 -1.68 -0.21
C SER A 187 17.40 -0.97 -0.93
N LEU A 188 17.39 -0.99 -2.27
CA LEU A 188 16.30 -0.43 -3.08
C LEU A 188 15.00 -1.20 -2.86
N VAL A 189 15.06 -2.55 -2.87
CA VAL A 189 13.88 -3.39 -2.63
C VAL A 189 13.36 -3.21 -1.18
N GLN A 190 14.27 -3.25 -0.19
CA GLN A 190 13.89 -3.02 1.21
C GLN A 190 13.25 -1.64 1.41
N ARG A 191 13.80 -0.61 0.77
CA ARG A 191 13.25 0.75 0.82
C ARG A 191 11.88 0.82 0.17
N ALA A 192 11.70 0.23 -1.01
CA ALA A 192 10.43 0.21 -1.70
C ALA A 192 9.32 -0.44 -0.85
N VAL A 193 9.62 -1.56 -0.20
CA VAL A 193 8.68 -2.21 0.73
C VAL A 193 8.36 -1.34 1.94
N THR A 194 9.38 -0.73 2.56
CA THR A 194 9.20 0.12 3.74
C THR A 194 8.36 1.37 3.43
N THR A 195 8.45 1.90 2.20
CA THR A 195 7.67 3.07 1.76
C THR A 195 6.31 2.72 1.16
N GLY A 196 6.00 1.42 0.99
CA GLY A 196 4.78 0.96 0.33
C GLY A 196 4.76 1.24 -1.17
N ALA A 197 5.94 1.28 -1.80
CA ALA A 197 6.03 1.43 -3.25
C ALA A 197 5.49 0.18 -3.96
N SER A 198 4.76 0.38 -5.05
CA SER A 198 4.28 -0.70 -5.90
C SER A 198 5.31 -1.13 -6.95
N ASP A 199 6.08 -0.17 -7.46
CA ASP A 199 7.06 -0.42 -8.53
C ASP A 199 8.36 0.35 -8.28
N ILE A 200 9.49 -0.24 -8.66
CA ILE A 200 10.80 0.41 -8.77
C ILE A 200 11.13 0.50 -10.26
N HIS A 201 11.42 1.70 -10.73
CA HIS A 201 11.86 1.96 -12.10
C HIS A 201 13.35 2.28 -12.09
N ILE A 202 14.14 1.54 -12.87
CA ILE A 202 15.59 1.77 -13.08
C ILE A 202 15.75 2.16 -14.53
N GLU A 203 16.04 3.42 -14.77
CA GLU A 203 15.91 4.04 -16.08
C GLU A 203 17.23 4.69 -16.50
N PRO A 204 17.80 4.25 -17.65
CA PRO A 204 19.01 4.85 -18.21
C PRO A 204 18.67 6.15 -18.95
N PHE A 205 19.48 7.17 -18.71
CA PHE A 205 19.50 8.42 -19.45
C PHE A 205 20.91 8.65 -20.03
N GLU A 206 21.09 9.72 -20.78
CA GLU A 206 22.36 9.99 -21.48
C GLU A 206 23.59 9.98 -20.56
N GLY A 207 23.53 10.66 -19.43
CA GLY A 207 24.63 10.82 -18.47
C GLY A 207 24.49 10.06 -17.16
N GLU A 208 23.31 9.56 -16.85
CA GLU A 208 22.98 9.05 -15.52
C GLU A 208 21.96 7.90 -15.57
N THR A 209 21.78 7.22 -14.45
CA THR A 209 20.68 6.27 -14.24
C THR A 209 19.80 6.78 -13.12
N LYS A 210 18.51 6.94 -13.39
CA LYS A 210 17.53 7.31 -12.35
C LYS A 210 16.83 6.08 -11.81
N VAL A 211 16.75 6.01 -10.47
CA VAL A 211 15.88 5.07 -9.77
C VAL A 211 14.68 5.86 -9.25
N ARG A 212 13.50 5.46 -9.71
CA ARG A 212 12.24 6.08 -9.32
C ARG A 212 11.34 5.04 -8.67
N MET A 213 10.51 5.44 -7.74
CA MET A 213 9.57 4.56 -7.04
C MET A 213 8.14 5.05 -7.27
N ARG A 214 7.21 4.12 -7.53
CA ARG A 214 5.79 4.44 -7.59
C ARG A 214 5.18 4.22 -6.21
N ILE A 215 4.78 5.30 -5.54
CA ILE A 215 4.15 5.29 -4.22
C ILE A 215 2.76 5.89 -4.34
N ASP A 216 1.74 5.19 -3.87
CA ASP A 216 0.33 5.59 -3.97
C ASP A 216 -0.09 6.05 -5.39
N GLY A 217 0.46 5.36 -6.42
CA GLY A 217 0.18 5.61 -7.84
C GLY A 217 1.04 6.72 -8.48
N VAL A 218 1.82 7.48 -7.70
CA VAL A 218 2.67 8.58 -8.20
C VAL A 218 4.13 8.12 -8.27
N ILE A 219 4.81 8.48 -9.37
CA ILE A 219 6.25 8.22 -9.53
C ILE A 219 7.04 9.35 -8.86
N ILE A 220 7.97 8.97 -7.98
CA ILE A 220 8.84 9.87 -7.23
C ILE A 220 10.29 9.52 -7.56
N ASP A 221 11.11 10.52 -7.87
CA ASP A 221 12.55 10.37 -8.05
C ASP A 221 13.18 10.01 -6.69
N TYR A 222 13.90 8.89 -6.65
CA TYR A 222 14.46 8.39 -5.39
C TYR A 222 15.97 8.63 -5.29
N VAL A 223 16.73 8.13 -6.26
CA VAL A 223 18.19 8.30 -6.30
C VAL A 223 18.71 8.30 -7.73
N THR A 224 19.73 9.13 -7.96
CA THR A 224 20.48 9.16 -9.21
C THR A 224 21.80 8.41 -9.02
N LEU A 225 22.10 7.50 -9.94
CA LEU A 225 23.31 6.69 -9.97
C LEU A 225 24.17 7.09 -11.17
N GLN A 226 25.49 6.90 -11.04
CA GLN A 226 26.39 7.03 -12.17
C GLN A 226 26.04 6.02 -13.25
N ARG A 227 26.18 6.42 -14.52
CA ARG A 227 25.88 5.57 -15.67
C ARG A 227 26.65 4.24 -15.66
N ALA A 228 27.88 4.23 -15.16
CA ALA A 228 28.70 3.04 -15.05
C ALA A 228 28.08 1.91 -14.20
N LEU A 229 27.17 2.26 -13.27
CA LEU A 229 26.47 1.29 -12.43
C LEU A 229 25.25 0.67 -13.10
N HIS A 230 24.81 1.22 -14.24
CA HIS A 230 23.57 0.78 -14.88
C HIS A 230 23.63 -0.67 -15.34
N GLN A 231 24.60 -1.01 -16.20
CA GLN A 231 24.73 -2.37 -16.73
C GLN A 231 24.95 -3.44 -15.65
N PRO A 232 25.86 -3.25 -14.67
CA PRO A 232 26.00 -4.19 -13.56
C PRO A 232 24.71 -4.38 -12.76
N LEU A 233 23.91 -3.33 -12.57
CA LEU A 233 22.62 -3.40 -11.85
C LEU A 233 21.59 -4.19 -12.67
N ILE A 234 21.48 -3.93 -13.98
CA ILE A 234 20.60 -4.70 -14.88
C ILE A 234 21.01 -6.16 -14.95
N ALA A 235 22.31 -6.45 -15.09
CA ALA A 235 22.82 -7.82 -15.11
C ALA A 235 22.46 -8.57 -13.83
N ARG A 236 22.60 -7.93 -12.66
CA ARG A 236 22.20 -8.54 -11.37
C ARG A 236 20.71 -8.82 -11.32
N ILE A 237 19.87 -7.91 -11.80
CA ILE A 237 18.41 -8.11 -11.86
C ILE A 237 18.07 -9.28 -12.78
N LYS A 238 18.71 -9.40 -13.94
CA LYS A 238 18.52 -10.52 -14.88
C LYS A 238 18.89 -11.86 -14.23
N ILE A 239 20.05 -11.94 -13.55
CA ILE A 239 20.46 -13.14 -12.81
C ILE A 239 19.41 -13.56 -11.80
N MET A 240 18.97 -12.63 -10.96
CA MET A 240 17.97 -12.93 -9.92
C MET A 240 16.62 -13.36 -10.48
N SER A 241 16.29 -12.89 -11.70
CA SER A 241 15.00 -13.16 -12.36
C SER A 241 15.06 -14.33 -13.35
N ASN A 242 16.21 -15.01 -13.43
CA ASN A 242 16.49 -16.10 -14.39
C ASN A 242 16.29 -15.69 -15.85
N LEU A 243 16.76 -14.47 -16.20
CA LEU A 243 16.72 -13.90 -17.55
C LEU A 243 18.07 -14.02 -18.23
N ASP A 244 18.09 -13.96 -19.57
CA ASP A 244 19.30 -14.01 -20.37
C ASP A 244 20.11 -12.71 -20.23
N ILE A 245 21.33 -12.83 -19.67
CA ILE A 245 22.23 -11.70 -19.43
C ILE A 245 22.83 -11.20 -20.74
N ALA A 246 23.04 -12.09 -21.70
CA ALA A 246 23.71 -11.77 -22.98
C ALA A 246 22.75 -11.11 -23.98
N GLU A 247 21.45 -11.28 -23.83
CA GLU A 247 20.47 -10.70 -24.75
C GLU A 247 20.04 -9.29 -24.26
N HIS A 248 20.28 -8.28 -25.11
CA HIS A 248 20.00 -6.87 -24.81
C HIS A 248 19.04 -6.19 -25.81
N ARG A 249 18.57 -6.93 -26.82
CA ARG A 249 17.85 -6.37 -27.98
C ARG A 249 16.34 -6.59 -27.93
N VAL A 250 15.89 -7.53 -27.12
CA VAL A 250 14.47 -7.88 -27.00
C VAL A 250 13.98 -7.72 -25.56
N PRO A 251 12.70 -7.45 -25.34
CA PRO A 251 12.12 -7.43 -24.01
C PRO A 251 12.24 -8.78 -23.32
N GLN A 252 12.44 -8.76 -22.00
CA GLN A 252 12.48 -9.96 -21.18
C GLN A 252 11.64 -9.76 -19.91
N ASP A 253 10.83 -10.74 -19.55
CA ASP A 253 10.02 -10.75 -18.35
C ASP A 253 10.39 -11.94 -17.46
N GLY A 254 10.51 -11.69 -16.16
CA GLY A 254 10.84 -12.70 -15.17
C GLY A 254 10.35 -12.35 -13.79
N HIS A 255 10.75 -13.16 -12.83
CA HIS A 255 10.39 -12.91 -11.44
C HIS A 255 11.42 -13.50 -10.48
N PHE A 256 11.48 -12.96 -9.27
CA PHE A 256 12.26 -13.52 -8.17
C PHE A 256 11.57 -13.26 -6.84
N ARG A 257 11.96 -14.04 -5.84
CA ARG A 257 11.52 -13.82 -4.46
C ARG A 257 12.60 -13.10 -3.67
N ALA A 258 12.29 -11.92 -3.17
CA ALA A 258 13.18 -11.15 -2.31
C ALA A 258 12.92 -11.51 -0.85
N ARG A 259 13.94 -12.03 -0.16
CA ARG A 259 13.92 -12.23 1.28
C ARG A 259 14.41 -10.95 1.96
N LEU A 260 13.54 -10.35 2.78
CA LEU A 260 13.84 -9.10 3.46
C LEU A 260 14.47 -9.36 4.82
N GLU A 261 15.36 -8.47 5.26
CA GLU A 261 15.92 -8.54 6.62
C GLU A 261 14.86 -8.24 7.69
N THR A 262 13.92 -7.37 7.37
CA THR A 262 12.79 -7.02 8.23
C THR A 262 11.52 -7.00 7.40
N GLY A 263 10.52 -7.79 7.79
CA GLY A 263 9.24 -7.89 7.09
C GLY A 263 9.06 -9.21 6.36
N PRO A 264 7.94 -9.37 5.66
CA PRO A 264 7.64 -10.58 4.89
C PRO A 264 8.48 -10.64 3.61
N ASP A 265 8.70 -11.86 3.12
CA ASP A 265 9.25 -12.07 1.78
C ASP A 265 8.34 -11.43 0.72
N VAL A 266 8.93 -10.94 -0.36
CA VAL A 266 8.20 -10.24 -1.42
C VAL A 266 8.47 -10.90 -2.76
N ASN A 267 7.44 -11.23 -3.51
CA ASN A 267 7.58 -11.63 -4.90
C ASN A 267 7.77 -10.38 -5.74
N VAL A 268 8.78 -10.39 -6.59
CA VAL A 268 9.11 -9.27 -7.48
C VAL A 268 8.97 -9.75 -8.92
N ARG A 269 8.10 -9.11 -9.69
CA ARG A 269 8.06 -9.26 -11.14
C ARG A 269 9.00 -8.26 -11.77
N VAL A 270 9.72 -8.70 -12.76
CA VAL A 270 10.72 -7.92 -13.48
C VAL A 270 10.34 -7.87 -14.94
N SER A 271 10.31 -6.66 -15.49
CA SER A 271 10.24 -6.44 -16.94
C SER A 271 11.44 -5.61 -17.36
N ILE A 272 12.21 -6.13 -18.31
CA ILE A 272 13.37 -5.47 -18.92
C ILE A 272 12.99 -5.07 -20.35
N LEU A 273 13.21 -3.81 -20.68
CA LEU A 273 12.91 -3.26 -22.00
C LEU A 273 14.14 -2.52 -22.56
N PRO A 274 14.64 -2.88 -23.77
CA PRO A 274 15.67 -2.11 -24.45
C PRO A 274 15.21 -0.68 -24.74
N THR A 275 16.05 0.30 -24.44
CA THR A 275 15.82 1.72 -24.76
C THR A 275 17.07 2.30 -25.45
N VAL A 276 16.95 3.56 -25.93
CA VAL A 276 18.06 4.24 -26.64
C VAL A 276 19.34 4.33 -25.78
N PHE A 277 19.19 4.49 -24.46
CA PHE A 277 20.34 4.66 -23.56
C PHE A 277 20.69 3.40 -22.77
N GLY A 278 20.12 2.26 -23.10
CA GLY A 278 20.34 0.98 -22.41
C GLY A 278 19.03 0.32 -22.03
N GLU A 279 19.09 -0.75 -21.24
CA GLU A 279 17.90 -1.50 -20.83
C GLU A 279 17.24 -0.85 -19.63
N LYS A 280 15.96 -0.50 -19.75
CA LYS A 280 15.12 -0.07 -18.61
C LYS A 280 14.63 -1.31 -17.87
N ALA A 281 14.67 -1.29 -16.53
CA ALA A 281 14.04 -2.30 -15.70
C ALA A 281 12.88 -1.71 -14.89
N VAL A 282 11.78 -2.45 -14.80
CA VAL A 282 10.67 -2.20 -13.89
C VAL A 282 10.49 -3.41 -12.99
N LEU A 283 10.62 -3.19 -11.69
CA LEU A 283 10.43 -4.21 -10.65
C LEU A 283 9.10 -3.94 -9.95
N ARG A 284 8.09 -4.77 -10.18
CA ARG A 284 6.79 -4.70 -9.50
C ARG A 284 6.81 -5.56 -8.26
N LEU A 285 6.56 -4.95 -7.11
CA LEU A 285 6.55 -5.63 -5.83
C LEU A 285 5.14 -6.20 -5.56
N LEU A 286 5.07 -7.53 -5.47
CA LEU A 286 3.85 -8.25 -5.13
C LEU A 286 3.95 -8.66 -3.66
N ALA A 287 3.18 -8.02 -2.81
CA ALA A 287 3.20 -8.33 -1.38
C ALA A 287 2.65 -9.73 -1.12
N THR A 288 3.51 -10.68 -0.70
CA THR A 288 3.13 -12.07 -0.45
C THR A 288 2.35 -12.29 0.85
N ASN A 289 2.51 -11.41 1.83
CA ASN A 289 1.97 -11.61 3.20
C ASN A 289 1.32 -10.37 3.81
N THR A 290 1.01 -9.32 3.06
CA THR A 290 0.06 -8.38 3.61
C THR A 290 -1.25 -9.14 3.73
N ARG A 291 -1.67 -9.49 4.98
CA ARG A 291 -3.09 -9.61 5.24
C ARG A 291 -3.71 -8.45 4.47
N ILE A 292 -4.64 -8.75 3.58
CA ILE A 292 -5.57 -7.74 3.17
C ILE A 292 -6.13 -7.31 4.52
N GLU A 293 -5.70 -6.13 5.04
CA GLU A 293 -6.40 -5.56 6.17
C GLU A 293 -7.82 -5.61 5.69
N HIS A 294 -8.64 -6.39 6.38
CA HIS A 294 -10.04 -6.48 6.03
C HIS A 294 -10.54 -5.05 6.10
N ALA A 295 -10.58 -4.39 4.94
CA ALA A 295 -11.26 -3.13 4.87
C ALA A 295 -12.71 -3.47 5.18
N ASP A 296 -13.22 -2.91 6.26
CA ASP A 296 -14.61 -3.07 6.60
C ASP A 296 -15.44 -2.88 5.34
N HIS A 297 -16.38 -3.79 5.10
CA HIS A 297 -17.24 -3.74 3.92
C HIS A 297 -16.50 -3.77 2.56
N PHE A 298 -15.35 -4.44 2.46
CA PHE A 298 -14.51 -4.49 1.24
C PHE A 298 -14.06 -3.12 0.72
N GLY A 299 -14.01 -2.11 1.60
CA GLY A 299 -13.72 -0.72 1.26
C GLY A 299 -14.89 0.04 0.65
N MET A 300 -16.09 -0.53 0.64
CA MET A 300 -17.33 0.12 0.22
C MET A 300 -17.91 0.95 1.36
N ASP A 301 -18.63 2.02 1.04
CA ASP A 301 -19.48 2.71 2.03
C ASP A 301 -20.65 1.82 2.44
N ASP A 302 -21.25 2.12 3.61
CA ASP A 302 -22.31 1.30 4.21
C ASP A 302 -23.52 1.08 3.29
N GLU A 303 -23.90 2.08 2.50
CA GLU A 303 -25.06 1.98 1.60
C GLU A 303 -24.73 1.11 0.38
N THR A 304 -23.53 1.24 -0.16
CA THR A 304 -23.04 0.39 -1.25
C THR A 304 -22.90 -1.05 -0.76
N TYR A 305 -22.31 -1.25 0.42
CA TYR A 305 -22.17 -2.60 1.00
C TYR A 305 -23.52 -3.27 1.29
N LYS A 306 -24.49 -2.55 1.83
CA LYS A 306 -25.86 -3.10 2.05
C LYS A 306 -26.52 -3.62 0.78
N ARG A 307 -26.21 -3.00 -0.36
CA ARG A 307 -26.70 -3.47 -1.68
C ARG A 307 -25.86 -4.61 -2.25
N PHE A 308 -24.54 -4.60 -1.98
CA PHE A 308 -23.60 -5.60 -2.47
C PHE A 308 -23.74 -6.93 -1.73
N ARG A 309 -23.85 -6.91 -0.40
CA ARG A 309 -23.85 -8.08 0.47
C ARG A 309 -24.86 -9.17 0.03
N PRO A 310 -26.12 -8.85 -0.34
CA PRO A 310 -27.08 -9.85 -0.81
C PRO A 310 -26.69 -10.56 -2.12
N LEU A 311 -25.79 -10.00 -2.93
CA LEU A 311 -25.29 -10.64 -4.14
C LEU A 311 -24.41 -11.85 -3.82
N LEU A 312 -23.72 -11.82 -2.68
CA LEU A 312 -22.87 -12.93 -2.22
C LEU A 312 -23.65 -14.15 -1.75
N ASP A 313 -24.95 -13.99 -1.48
CA ASP A 313 -25.85 -15.06 -1.04
C ASP A 313 -26.65 -15.67 -2.21
N ARG A 314 -26.47 -15.14 -3.42
CA ARG A 314 -27.13 -15.70 -4.61
C ARG A 314 -26.54 -17.06 -4.99
N PRO A 315 -27.39 -18.01 -5.37
CA PRO A 315 -26.91 -19.32 -5.81
C PRO A 315 -26.19 -19.26 -7.17
N ASN A 316 -26.54 -18.28 -8.00
CA ASN A 316 -25.98 -18.13 -9.33
C ASN A 316 -26.08 -16.68 -9.84
N GLY A 317 -25.34 -16.39 -10.88
CA GLY A 317 -25.28 -15.10 -11.52
C GLY A 317 -23.82 -14.65 -11.74
N ILE A 318 -23.66 -13.53 -12.43
CA ILE A 318 -22.33 -12.94 -12.61
C ILE A 318 -22.28 -11.53 -12.02
N VAL A 319 -21.22 -11.24 -11.27
CA VAL A 319 -20.91 -9.90 -10.77
C VAL A 319 -19.59 -9.45 -11.40
N TYR A 320 -19.63 -8.32 -12.07
CA TYR A 320 -18.44 -7.68 -12.60
C TYR A 320 -17.95 -6.55 -11.73
N LEU A 321 -16.63 -6.53 -11.47
CA LEU A 321 -15.94 -5.35 -11.00
C LEU A 321 -15.28 -4.68 -12.21
N THR A 322 -15.55 -3.40 -12.43
CA THR A 322 -15.01 -2.67 -13.57
C THR A 322 -14.17 -1.47 -13.15
N GLY A 323 -13.29 -1.05 -14.04
CA GLY A 323 -12.41 0.09 -13.84
C GLY A 323 -11.04 -0.08 -14.51
N PRO A 324 -10.21 0.97 -14.58
CA PRO A 324 -8.88 0.90 -15.17
C PRO A 324 -7.95 0.03 -14.36
N THR A 325 -6.77 -0.24 -14.93
CA THR A 325 -5.66 -0.89 -14.23
C THR A 325 -5.29 -0.07 -12.99
N GLY A 326 -5.08 -0.76 -11.86
CA GLY A 326 -4.74 -0.12 -10.59
C GLY A 326 -5.93 0.46 -9.80
N SER A 327 -7.17 0.24 -10.23
CA SER A 327 -8.36 0.68 -9.46
C SER A 327 -8.69 -0.22 -8.26
N GLY A 328 -7.93 -1.28 -8.01
CA GLY A 328 -8.08 -2.15 -6.84
C GLY A 328 -9.07 -3.32 -7.00
N LYS A 329 -9.55 -3.61 -8.22
CA LYS A 329 -10.52 -4.68 -8.51
C LYS A 329 -10.13 -6.03 -7.93
N THR A 330 -8.91 -6.49 -8.21
CA THR A 330 -8.40 -7.78 -7.73
C THR A 330 -8.37 -7.85 -6.21
N THR A 331 -7.97 -6.75 -5.54
CA THR A 331 -7.95 -6.68 -4.07
C THR A 331 -9.35 -6.84 -3.49
N THR A 332 -10.33 -6.14 -4.05
CA THR A 332 -11.74 -6.24 -3.63
C THR A 332 -12.30 -7.63 -3.89
N LEU A 333 -12.04 -8.22 -5.08
CA LEU A 333 -12.45 -9.58 -5.37
C LEU A 333 -11.82 -10.60 -4.41
N TYR A 334 -10.54 -10.45 -4.08
CA TYR A 334 -9.89 -11.35 -3.13
C TYR A 334 -10.50 -11.28 -1.74
N MET A 335 -10.86 -10.08 -1.24
CA MET A 335 -11.60 -9.94 0.02
C MET A 335 -12.97 -10.64 -0.04
N VAL A 336 -13.69 -10.44 -1.14
CA VAL A 336 -14.99 -11.11 -1.39
C VAL A 336 -14.83 -12.63 -1.40
N LEU A 337 -13.87 -13.15 -2.16
CA LEU A 337 -13.62 -14.58 -2.25
C LEU A 337 -13.19 -15.19 -0.91
N GLN A 338 -12.37 -14.49 -0.12
CA GLN A 338 -11.99 -14.94 1.22
C GLN A 338 -13.19 -15.03 2.16
N GLU A 339 -14.15 -14.08 2.10
CA GLU A 339 -15.39 -14.16 2.88
C GLU A 339 -16.27 -15.32 2.41
N VAL A 340 -16.43 -15.48 1.09
CA VAL A 340 -17.23 -16.57 0.52
C VAL A 340 -16.62 -17.93 0.84
N ALA A 341 -15.30 -18.07 0.78
CA ALA A 341 -14.58 -19.33 1.09
C ALA A 341 -14.67 -19.75 2.57
N GLN A 342 -15.14 -18.88 3.48
CA GLN A 342 -15.45 -19.28 4.87
C GLN A 342 -16.71 -20.15 4.95
N ARG A 343 -17.52 -20.17 3.88
CA ARG A 343 -18.72 -21.01 3.78
C ARG A 343 -18.33 -22.40 3.28
N GLN A 344 -19.27 -23.34 3.32
CA GLN A 344 -19.07 -24.71 2.78
C GLN A 344 -19.31 -24.73 1.27
N VAL A 345 -18.46 -24.02 0.50
CA VAL A 345 -18.57 -23.89 -0.96
C VAL A 345 -17.21 -24.13 -1.61
N ASN A 346 -17.23 -24.71 -2.82
CA ASN A 346 -16.05 -24.89 -3.65
C ASN A 346 -15.78 -23.63 -4.47
N VAL A 347 -14.70 -22.91 -4.10
CA VAL A 347 -14.28 -21.68 -4.78
C VAL A 347 -13.06 -21.96 -5.65
N SER A 348 -13.16 -21.66 -6.93
CA SER A 348 -12.07 -21.84 -7.89
C SER A 348 -11.84 -20.58 -8.70
N THR A 349 -10.58 -20.30 -9.06
CA THR A 349 -10.21 -19.14 -9.86
C THR A 349 -9.39 -19.52 -11.09
N ILE A 350 -9.44 -18.66 -12.11
CA ILE A 350 -8.48 -18.64 -13.21
C ILE A 350 -7.98 -17.21 -13.41
N GLU A 351 -6.65 -17.02 -13.41
CA GLU A 351 -6.00 -15.71 -13.29
C GLU A 351 -4.76 -15.61 -14.18
N ASP A 352 -4.43 -14.40 -14.64
CA ASP A 352 -3.22 -14.10 -15.42
C ASP A 352 -2.49 -12.85 -14.88
N PRO A 353 -1.63 -13.08 -13.90
CA PRO A 353 -1.43 -14.29 -13.10
C PRO A 353 -2.12 -14.19 -11.73
N VAL A 354 -1.94 -15.24 -10.92
CA VAL A 354 -2.30 -15.22 -9.50
C VAL A 354 -1.43 -14.18 -8.79
N GLU A 355 -2.08 -13.14 -8.24
CA GLU A 355 -1.37 -12.05 -7.54
C GLU A 355 -0.98 -12.44 -6.12
N ARG A 356 -1.77 -13.33 -5.49
CA ARG A 356 -1.61 -13.78 -4.11
C ARG A 356 -2.30 -15.10 -3.88
N ASN A 357 -1.70 -15.97 -3.07
CA ASN A 357 -2.33 -17.20 -2.64
C ASN A 357 -3.42 -16.92 -1.59
N LEU A 358 -4.59 -17.50 -1.80
CA LEU A 358 -5.74 -17.40 -0.91
C LEU A 358 -6.03 -18.76 -0.28
N ASP A 359 -6.24 -18.77 1.04
CA ASP A 359 -6.57 -19.99 1.76
C ASP A 359 -7.96 -20.50 1.35
N ARG A 360 -8.12 -21.83 1.21
CA ARG A 360 -9.36 -22.52 0.84
C ARG A 360 -9.88 -22.19 -0.56
N ILE A 361 -9.06 -21.63 -1.45
CA ILE A 361 -9.42 -21.31 -2.81
C ILE A 361 -8.47 -22.01 -3.76
N ASN A 362 -9.02 -22.71 -4.75
CA ASN A 362 -8.25 -23.36 -5.79
C ASN A 362 -7.94 -22.36 -6.90
N GLN A 363 -6.71 -21.82 -6.90
CA GLN A 363 -6.30 -20.81 -7.86
C GLN A 363 -5.51 -21.44 -9.01
N THR A 364 -5.99 -21.22 -10.24
CA THR A 364 -5.33 -21.66 -11.47
C THR A 364 -4.71 -20.47 -12.17
N GLN A 365 -3.44 -20.58 -12.53
CA GLN A 365 -2.75 -19.56 -13.30
C GLN A 365 -2.69 -19.93 -14.77
N VAL A 366 -3.05 -18.99 -15.66
CA VAL A 366 -2.89 -19.09 -17.10
C VAL A 366 -1.44 -19.39 -17.45
N ASN A 367 -1.25 -20.31 -18.41
CA ASN A 367 0.05 -20.65 -18.98
C ASN A 367 -0.10 -20.86 -20.49
N ASN A 368 0.03 -19.78 -21.25
CA ASN A 368 -0.14 -19.80 -22.69
C ASN A 368 0.87 -20.72 -23.40
N VAL A 369 2.08 -20.89 -22.84
CA VAL A 369 3.10 -21.79 -23.40
C VAL A 369 2.65 -23.24 -23.31
N ALA A 370 1.97 -23.63 -22.23
CA ALA A 370 1.40 -24.96 -22.05
C ALA A 370 0.00 -25.13 -22.68
N GLY A 371 -0.56 -24.08 -23.30
CA GLY A 371 -1.91 -24.09 -23.87
C GLY A 371 -3.04 -23.93 -22.84
N LEU A 372 -2.72 -23.56 -21.58
CA LEU A 372 -3.70 -23.26 -20.55
C LEU A 372 -4.09 -21.77 -20.65
N THR A 373 -5.14 -21.49 -21.40
CA THR A 373 -5.72 -20.16 -21.60
C THR A 373 -6.88 -19.91 -20.63
N PHE A 374 -7.41 -18.68 -20.56
CA PHE A 374 -8.66 -18.41 -19.83
C PHE A 374 -9.80 -19.31 -20.29
N GLU A 375 -9.99 -19.47 -21.60
CA GLU A 375 -11.03 -20.31 -22.17
C GLU A 375 -10.88 -21.79 -21.76
N SER A 376 -9.71 -22.39 -22.05
CA SER A 376 -9.47 -23.81 -21.78
C SER A 376 -9.54 -24.11 -20.28
N GLY A 377 -9.02 -23.24 -19.44
CA GLY A 377 -9.05 -23.35 -17.99
C GLY A 377 -10.48 -23.21 -17.43
N LEU A 378 -11.24 -22.21 -17.87
CA LEU A 378 -12.63 -22.03 -17.43
C LEU A 378 -13.51 -23.22 -17.82
N ARG A 379 -13.35 -23.76 -19.06
CA ARG A 379 -14.05 -25.01 -19.48
C ARG A 379 -13.66 -26.19 -18.58
N ALA A 380 -12.42 -26.25 -18.11
CA ALA A 380 -11.98 -27.31 -17.20
C ALA A 380 -12.56 -27.11 -15.79
N LEU A 381 -12.57 -25.88 -15.27
CA LEU A 381 -13.13 -25.55 -13.96
C LEU A 381 -14.60 -25.95 -13.84
N LEU A 382 -15.42 -25.76 -14.89
CA LEU A 382 -16.83 -26.18 -14.92
C LEU A 382 -17.04 -27.68 -14.72
N ARG A 383 -15.99 -28.51 -14.79
CA ARG A 383 -16.04 -29.96 -14.50
C ARG A 383 -15.41 -30.32 -13.15
N GLN A 384 -15.06 -29.32 -12.34
CA GLN A 384 -14.49 -29.50 -11.03
C GLN A 384 -15.48 -29.22 -9.88
N ASP A 385 -16.78 -29.31 -10.19
CA ASP A 385 -17.89 -29.08 -9.24
C ASP A 385 -17.75 -27.74 -8.46
N PRO A 386 -17.54 -26.60 -9.14
CA PRO A 386 -17.39 -25.32 -8.47
C PRO A 386 -18.75 -24.71 -8.13
N ASP A 387 -18.90 -24.16 -6.92
CA ASP A 387 -20.05 -23.32 -6.57
C ASP A 387 -19.79 -21.86 -7.00
N VAL A 388 -18.53 -21.42 -6.81
CA VAL A 388 -18.09 -20.04 -7.09
C VAL A 388 -16.85 -20.07 -7.98
N ILE A 389 -16.92 -19.32 -9.06
CA ILE A 389 -15.82 -19.18 -10.02
C ILE A 389 -15.38 -17.71 -10.09
N MET A 390 -14.08 -17.44 -9.98
CA MET A 390 -13.54 -16.14 -10.32
C MET A 390 -12.70 -16.23 -11.59
N VAL A 391 -13.05 -15.39 -12.56
CA VAL A 391 -12.28 -15.19 -13.78
C VAL A 391 -11.55 -13.86 -13.63
N GLY A 392 -10.23 -13.89 -13.58
CA GLY A 392 -9.39 -12.72 -13.28
C GLY A 392 -9.75 -11.50 -14.11
N GLU A 393 -10.02 -11.71 -15.40
CA GLU A 393 -10.55 -10.68 -16.31
C GLU A 393 -11.28 -11.32 -17.51
N THR A 394 -12.22 -10.57 -18.06
CA THR A 394 -12.94 -10.90 -19.29
C THR A 394 -12.50 -9.93 -20.40
N ARG A 395 -11.65 -10.39 -21.33
CA ARG A 395 -11.09 -9.57 -22.42
C ARG A 395 -11.69 -9.88 -23.78
N ASP A 396 -12.16 -11.08 -24.00
CA ASP A 396 -12.55 -11.63 -25.28
C ASP A 396 -13.95 -12.27 -25.25
N ALA A 397 -14.51 -12.49 -26.45
CA ALA A 397 -15.84 -13.04 -26.65
C ALA A 397 -16.02 -14.44 -26.07
N GLU A 398 -14.98 -15.27 -26.13
CA GLU A 398 -15.06 -16.67 -25.71
C GLU A 398 -15.13 -16.77 -24.18
N THR A 399 -14.24 -16.05 -23.48
CA THR A 399 -14.24 -15.96 -22.01
C THR A 399 -15.56 -15.37 -21.51
N ALA A 400 -16.06 -14.29 -22.17
CA ALA A 400 -17.35 -13.68 -21.85
C ALA A 400 -18.51 -14.66 -21.98
N SER A 401 -18.58 -15.36 -23.12
CA SER A 401 -19.64 -16.33 -23.41
C SER A 401 -19.66 -17.48 -22.41
N ILE A 402 -18.49 -18.05 -22.06
CA ILE A 402 -18.40 -19.15 -21.10
C ILE A 402 -18.80 -18.69 -19.70
N SER A 403 -18.31 -17.53 -19.26
CA SER A 403 -18.64 -16.94 -17.95
C SER A 403 -20.13 -16.70 -17.79
N VAL A 404 -20.76 -16.10 -18.80
CA VAL A 404 -22.20 -15.84 -18.82
C VAL A 404 -23.02 -17.16 -18.80
N ARG A 405 -22.62 -18.15 -19.58
CA ARG A 405 -23.28 -19.47 -19.57
C ARG A 405 -23.12 -20.19 -18.21
N ALA A 406 -21.95 -20.13 -17.61
CA ALA A 406 -21.72 -20.66 -16.26
C ALA A 406 -22.68 -20.03 -15.24
N ALA A 407 -22.83 -18.70 -15.30
CA ALA A 407 -23.76 -17.97 -14.44
C ALA A 407 -25.23 -18.36 -14.65
N ILE A 408 -25.64 -18.64 -15.91
CA ILE A 408 -27.01 -19.09 -16.23
C ILE A 408 -27.24 -20.53 -15.76
N THR A 409 -26.21 -21.39 -15.81
CA THR A 409 -26.31 -22.83 -15.51
C THR A 409 -26.13 -23.18 -14.04
N GLY A 410 -26.06 -22.19 -13.14
CA GLY A 410 -26.11 -22.45 -11.70
C GLY A 410 -24.90 -22.01 -10.87
N HIS A 411 -23.87 -21.39 -11.48
CA HIS A 411 -22.65 -21.00 -10.79
C HIS A 411 -22.69 -19.51 -10.43
N MET A 412 -22.13 -19.15 -9.27
CA MET A 412 -21.84 -17.76 -8.96
C MET A 412 -20.48 -17.37 -9.57
N VAL A 413 -20.48 -16.39 -10.47
CA VAL A 413 -19.28 -15.97 -11.19
C VAL A 413 -18.88 -14.55 -10.79
N PHE A 414 -17.60 -14.33 -10.50
CA PHE A 414 -16.99 -13.02 -10.33
C PHE A 414 -15.97 -12.79 -11.43
N SER A 415 -15.96 -11.60 -12.03
CA SER A 415 -14.94 -11.27 -13.02
C SER A 415 -14.67 -9.76 -13.08
N THR A 416 -13.67 -9.37 -13.87
CA THR A 416 -13.37 -7.96 -14.08
C THR A 416 -13.52 -7.54 -15.54
N LEU A 417 -13.87 -6.26 -15.71
CA LEU A 417 -13.91 -5.56 -17.00
C LEU A 417 -13.10 -4.26 -16.92
N HIS A 418 -12.89 -3.66 -18.08
CA HIS A 418 -12.24 -2.35 -18.21
C HIS A 418 -13.20 -1.34 -18.82
N THR A 419 -14.22 -0.93 -18.08
CA THR A 419 -15.14 0.17 -18.45
C THR A 419 -15.05 1.31 -17.44
N ASN A 420 -15.49 2.49 -17.82
CA ASN A 420 -15.37 3.69 -17.00
C ASN A 420 -16.43 3.77 -15.90
N ASP A 421 -17.61 3.26 -16.12
CA ASP A 421 -18.77 3.21 -15.23
C ASP A 421 -19.39 1.81 -15.19
N ALA A 422 -20.35 1.59 -14.32
CA ALA A 422 -20.97 0.29 -14.13
C ALA A 422 -21.83 -0.14 -15.33
N LEU A 423 -22.66 0.76 -15.87
CA LEU A 423 -23.61 0.40 -16.92
C LEU A 423 -22.97 0.21 -18.30
N SER A 424 -21.86 0.90 -18.59
CA SER A 424 -21.07 0.66 -19.80
C SER A 424 -20.53 -0.78 -19.90
N SER A 425 -20.51 -1.52 -18.79
CA SER A 425 -20.18 -2.94 -18.82
C SER A 425 -21.16 -3.77 -19.62
N ILE A 426 -22.42 -3.37 -19.71
CA ILE A 426 -23.46 -4.04 -20.50
C ILE A 426 -23.14 -3.91 -21.99
N VAL A 427 -22.85 -2.69 -22.46
CA VAL A 427 -22.44 -2.42 -23.83
C VAL A 427 -21.15 -3.16 -24.17
N ARG A 428 -20.19 -3.17 -23.24
CA ARG A 428 -18.93 -3.91 -23.44
C ARG A 428 -19.13 -5.41 -23.63
N LEU A 429 -20.09 -6.02 -22.92
CA LEU A 429 -20.45 -7.43 -23.12
C LEU A 429 -21.15 -7.64 -24.46
N GLU A 430 -22.00 -6.70 -24.90
CA GLU A 430 -22.62 -6.73 -26.24
C GLU A 430 -21.55 -6.65 -27.34
N ASP A 431 -20.58 -5.75 -27.22
CA ASP A 431 -19.44 -5.61 -28.14
C ASP A 431 -18.59 -6.89 -28.23
N MET A 432 -18.50 -7.66 -27.12
CA MET A 432 -17.88 -8.96 -27.09
C MET A 432 -18.77 -10.08 -27.70
N GLY A 433 -19.93 -9.75 -28.27
CA GLY A 433 -20.84 -10.68 -28.90
C GLY A 433 -21.76 -11.45 -27.94
N VAL A 434 -21.90 -11.03 -26.69
CA VAL A 434 -22.86 -11.63 -25.75
C VAL A 434 -24.25 -11.05 -26.03
N GLU A 435 -25.21 -11.87 -26.34
CA GLU A 435 -26.58 -11.45 -26.65
C GLU A 435 -27.28 -10.83 -25.41
N ARG A 436 -28.05 -9.78 -25.61
CA ARG A 436 -28.75 -9.02 -24.54
C ARG A 436 -29.56 -9.90 -23.60
N TYR A 437 -30.27 -10.87 -24.12
CA TYR A 437 -31.07 -11.77 -23.29
C TYR A 437 -30.20 -12.63 -22.37
N MET A 438 -28.98 -12.99 -22.80
CA MET A 438 -28.02 -13.70 -21.95
C MET A 438 -27.47 -12.80 -20.86
N ILE A 439 -27.10 -11.56 -21.20
CA ILE A 439 -26.65 -10.55 -20.21
C ILE A 439 -27.76 -10.31 -19.18
N ALA A 440 -28.98 -10.05 -19.64
CA ALA A 440 -30.14 -9.81 -18.79
C ALA A 440 -30.41 -10.94 -17.79
N ASN A 441 -30.17 -12.21 -18.18
CA ASN A 441 -30.45 -13.36 -17.34
C ASN A 441 -29.27 -13.79 -16.45
N SER A 442 -28.05 -13.48 -16.82
CA SER A 442 -26.86 -13.84 -16.06
C SER A 442 -26.39 -12.75 -15.09
N LEU A 443 -26.48 -11.47 -15.51
CA LEU A 443 -25.90 -10.35 -14.76
C LEU A 443 -26.65 -10.13 -13.44
N ALA A 444 -25.95 -10.24 -12.32
CA ALA A 444 -26.47 -10.03 -10.98
C ALA A 444 -26.19 -8.58 -10.50
N GLY A 445 -25.03 -8.06 -10.81
CA GLY A 445 -24.63 -6.69 -10.48
C GLY A 445 -23.32 -6.29 -11.12
N VAL A 446 -23.09 -5.00 -11.17
CA VAL A 446 -21.83 -4.41 -11.61
C VAL A 446 -21.38 -3.37 -10.61
N VAL A 447 -20.07 -3.33 -10.34
CA VAL A 447 -19.43 -2.37 -9.44
C VAL A 447 -18.28 -1.72 -10.20
N ALA A 448 -18.44 -0.45 -10.57
CA ALA A 448 -17.32 0.34 -11.04
C ALA A 448 -16.53 0.88 -9.85
N GLN A 449 -15.22 0.77 -9.91
CA GLN A 449 -14.31 1.11 -8.81
C GLN A 449 -13.15 1.97 -9.28
N ARG A 450 -12.81 2.97 -8.45
CA ARG A 450 -11.61 3.79 -8.57
C ARG A 450 -10.92 3.90 -7.23
N LEU A 451 -9.62 4.22 -7.23
CA LEU A 451 -8.87 4.54 -6.03
C LEU A 451 -8.49 6.02 -6.04
N MET A 452 -8.73 6.69 -4.93
CA MET A 452 -8.32 8.06 -4.65
C MET A 452 -7.28 8.06 -3.54
N ARG A 453 -6.32 8.99 -3.57
CA ARG A 453 -5.36 9.14 -2.49
C ARG A 453 -6.02 9.75 -1.28
N ARG A 454 -5.69 9.24 -0.10
CA ARG A 454 -6.15 9.81 1.17
C ARG A 454 -5.24 10.94 1.59
N VAL A 455 -5.83 12.03 2.08
CA VAL A 455 -5.07 13.09 2.76
C VAL A 455 -4.29 12.47 3.93
N CYS A 456 -3.03 12.83 4.05
CA CYS A 456 -2.19 12.36 5.15
C CYS A 456 -2.74 12.87 6.50
N PRO A 457 -3.15 12.01 7.42
CA PRO A 457 -3.75 12.45 8.69
C PRO A 457 -2.79 13.26 9.56
N ALA A 458 -1.47 13.02 9.41
CA ALA A 458 -0.46 13.69 10.20
C ALA A 458 -0.23 15.17 9.80
N CYS A 459 -0.57 15.56 8.57
CA CYS A 459 -0.37 16.92 8.10
C CYS A 459 -1.65 17.52 7.45
N ALA A 460 -2.80 16.91 7.69
CA ALA A 460 -4.09 17.38 7.22
C ALA A 460 -4.45 18.75 7.82
N ARG A 461 -4.88 19.68 6.98
CA ARG A 461 -5.38 21.00 7.41
C ARG A 461 -6.62 21.38 6.61
N LYS A 462 -7.60 22.01 7.29
CA LYS A 462 -8.76 22.61 6.62
C LYS A 462 -8.36 23.93 6.01
N VAL A 463 -8.65 24.12 4.75
CA VAL A 463 -8.42 25.38 4.00
C VAL A 463 -9.72 25.83 3.34
N PRO A 464 -9.98 27.14 3.19
CA PRO A 464 -11.14 27.64 2.46
C PRO A 464 -11.13 27.13 1.02
N VAL A 465 -12.31 26.87 0.45
CA VAL A 465 -12.46 26.52 -0.97
C VAL A 465 -12.21 27.73 -1.86
N THR A 466 -11.64 27.52 -3.02
CA THR A 466 -11.56 28.52 -4.10
C THR A 466 -12.88 28.57 -4.87
N GLU A 467 -13.12 29.63 -5.67
CA GLU A 467 -14.33 29.73 -6.51
C GLU A 467 -14.49 28.55 -7.46
N ALA A 468 -13.41 28.13 -8.13
CA ALA A 468 -13.42 26.97 -9.02
C ALA A 468 -13.74 25.64 -8.29
N GLU A 469 -13.29 25.50 -7.07
CA GLU A 469 -13.64 24.33 -6.25
C GLU A 469 -15.09 24.38 -5.76
N ALA A 470 -15.61 25.57 -5.46
CA ALA A 470 -17.03 25.72 -5.09
C ALA A 470 -17.96 25.36 -6.26
N GLU A 471 -17.58 25.66 -7.50
CA GLU A 471 -18.30 25.19 -8.70
C GLU A 471 -18.27 23.66 -8.84
N LEU A 472 -17.09 23.05 -8.57
CA LEU A 472 -16.91 21.61 -8.67
C LEU A 472 -17.66 20.84 -7.58
N LEU A 473 -17.63 21.34 -6.33
CA LEU A 473 -18.12 20.68 -5.13
C LEU A 473 -19.57 21.07 -4.75
N GLY A 474 -20.06 22.17 -5.32
CA GLY A 474 -21.31 22.82 -4.94
C GLY A 474 -21.15 23.81 -3.77
N PRO A 475 -22.10 24.76 -3.62
CA PRO A 475 -21.96 25.93 -2.75
C PRO A 475 -22.00 25.60 -1.24
N SER A 476 -22.30 24.38 -0.87
CA SER A 476 -22.49 23.97 0.54
C SER A 476 -21.20 23.56 1.26
N ILE A 477 -20.03 23.60 0.59
CA ILE A 477 -18.74 23.17 1.17
C ILE A 477 -17.83 24.39 1.33
N PRO A 478 -17.70 24.95 2.57
CA PRO A 478 -16.87 26.15 2.77
C PRO A 478 -15.39 25.85 2.94
N PHE A 479 -15.02 24.61 3.32
CA PHE A 479 -13.64 24.19 3.58
C PHE A 479 -13.38 22.81 2.97
N VAL A 480 -12.14 22.61 2.51
CA VAL A 480 -11.60 21.30 2.11
C VAL A 480 -10.40 20.95 2.95
N THR A 481 -10.08 19.66 3.03
CA THR A 481 -8.91 19.19 3.76
C THR A 481 -7.77 18.94 2.79
N ARG A 482 -6.58 19.46 3.09
CA ARG A 482 -5.34 19.24 2.31
C ARG A 482 -4.19 18.83 3.21
N GLY A 483 -3.31 17.99 2.72
CA GLY A 483 -2.05 17.68 3.36
C GLY A 483 -0.98 18.72 3.00
N THR A 484 -0.33 19.30 4.02
CA THR A 484 0.75 20.28 3.80
C THR A 484 2.09 19.64 3.42
N GLY A 485 2.18 18.31 3.49
CA GLY A 485 3.42 17.56 3.33
C GLY A 485 4.15 17.37 4.66
N CYS A 486 4.58 16.16 4.95
CA CYS A 486 5.36 15.82 6.14
C CYS A 486 6.22 14.57 5.87
N PRO A 487 7.15 14.21 6.77
CA PRO A 487 7.97 13.00 6.61
C PRO A 487 7.17 11.70 6.47
N GLN A 488 5.99 11.60 7.12
CA GLN A 488 5.15 10.40 7.01
C GLN A 488 4.55 10.17 5.63
N CYS A 489 4.35 11.23 4.86
CA CYS A 489 3.85 11.17 3.50
C CYS A 489 4.92 11.51 2.45
N ASN A 490 6.21 11.53 2.82
CA ASN A 490 7.33 11.91 1.95
C ASN A 490 7.11 13.28 1.25
N GLY A 491 6.52 14.24 1.97
CA GLY A 491 6.24 15.58 1.44
C GLY A 491 5.02 15.67 0.50
N THR A 492 4.38 14.56 0.13
CA THR A 492 3.30 14.53 -0.88
C THR A 492 1.98 15.09 -0.39
N GLY A 493 1.75 15.16 0.92
CA GLY A 493 0.46 15.51 1.51
C GLY A 493 -0.56 14.34 1.53
N TYR A 494 -0.22 13.17 0.96
CA TYR A 494 -1.12 12.01 0.85
C TYR A 494 -0.48 10.76 1.49
N LYS A 495 -1.30 9.89 2.06
CA LYS A 495 -0.87 8.60 2.61
C LYS A 495 -1.96 7.56 2.49
N GLY A 496 -1.69 6.55 1.69
CA GLY A 496 -2.64 5.47 1.39
C GLY A 496 -3.75 5.90 0.42
N ARG A 497 -4.65 4.97 0.15
CA ARG A 497 -5.73 5.12 -0.83
C ARG A 497 -7.06 4.73 -0.22
N VAL A 498 -8.15 5.23 -0.80
CA VAL A 498 -9.53 4.89 -0.49
C VAL A 498 -10.23 4.53 -1.80
N ALA A 499 -11.05 3.49 -1.77
CA ALA A 499 -11.87 3.14 -2.93
C ALA A 499 -13.16 3.96 -2.96
N ILE A 500 -13.62 4.28 -4.17
CA ILE A 500 -14.95 4.77 -4.45
C ILE A 500 -15.64 3.80 -5.39
N HIS A 501 -16.95 3.69 -5.24
CA HIS A 501 -17.75 2.72 -5.97
C HIS A 501 -19.00 3.35 -6.57
N GLU A 502 -19.30 2.93 -7.78
CA GLU A 502 -20.60 3.10 -8.43
C GLU A 502 -21.17 1.70 -8.63
N MET A 503 -22.30 1.41 -8.02
CA MET A 503 -22.85 0.06 -8.02
C MET A 503 -24.27 0.01 -8.54
N VAL A 504 -24.52 -0.97 -9.41
CA VAL A 504 -25.84 -1.29 -9.95
C VAL A 504 -26.15 -2.76 -9.69
N VAL A 505 -27.25 -3.02 -8.98
CA VAL A 505 -27.85 -4.36 -8.84
C VAL A 505 -28.86 -4.56 -9.96
N ILE A 506 -28.75 -5.65 -10.71
CA ILE A 506 -29.67 -5.94 -11.81
C ILE A 506 -30.96 -6.53 -11.23
N ASN A 507 -31.95 -5.66 -11.04
CA ASN A 507 -33.30 -6.01 -10.61
C ASN A 507 -34.19 -6.36 -11.82
N LYS A 508 -35.46 -6.71 -11.55
CA LYS A 508 -36.41 -7.10 -12.62
C LYS A 508 -36.61 -6.01 -13.68
N ALA A 509 -36.64 -4.74 -13.27
CA ALA A 509 -36.85 -3.60 -14.17
C ALA A 509 -35.63 -3.43 -15.10
N LEU A 510 -34.43 -3.36 -14.53
CA LEU A 510 -33.20 -3.25 -15.30
C LEU A 510 -32.95 -4.45 -16.21
N ARG A 511 -33.28 -5.66 -15.74
CA ARG A 511 -33.22 -6.88 -16.57
C ARG A 511 -34.06 -6.76 -17.83
N ARG A 512 -35.29 -6.24 -17.69
CA ARG A 512 -36.18 -5.99 -18.82
C ARG A 512 -35.62 -4.91 -19.76
N MET A 513 -35.12 -3.79 -19.21
CA MET A 513 -34.51 -2.71 -19.98
C MET A 513 -33.30 -3.20 -20.80
N ILE A 514 -32.42 -4.03 -20.20
CA ILE A 514 -31.29 -4.66 -20.90
C ILE A 514 -31.79 -5.52 -22.07
N ALA A 515 -32.79 -6.37 -21.84
CA ALA A 515 -33.34 -7.26 -22.87
C ALA A 515 -34.00 -6.50 -24.02
N GLU A 516 -34.65 -5.36 -23.72
CA GLU A 516 -35.30 -4.44 -24.68
C GLU A 516 -34.32 -3.49 -25.38
N GLY A 517 -33.06 -3.37 -24.88
CA GLY A 517 -32.03 -2.51 -25.45
C GLY A 517 -32.20 -1.03 -25.12
N ALA A 518 -32.64 -0.73 -23.91
CA ALA A 518 -32.71 0.65 -23.39
C ALA A 518 -31.32 1.31 -23.38
N SER A 519 -31.31 2.63 -23.45
CA SER A 519 -30.05 3.41 -23.38
C SER A 519 -29.41 3.35 -21.99
N ILE A 520 -28.10 3.66 -21.91
CA ILE A 520 -27.37 3.73 -20.63
C ILE A 520 -28.01 4.79 -19.73
N GLU A 521 -28.41 5.94 -20.27
CA GLU A 521 -29.02 7.04 -19.54
C GLU A 521 -30.35 6.62 -18.90
N GLU A 522 -31.20 5.93 -19.66
CA GLU A 522 -32.48 5.41 -19.15
C GLU A 522 -32.28 4.39 -18.02
N MET A 523 -31.29 3.49 -18.18
CA MET A 523 -30.92 2.52 -17.15
C MET A 523 -30.32 3.21 -15.92
N ALA A 524 -29.49 4.25 -16.09
CA ALA A 524 -28.92 5.03 -14.99
C ALA A 524 -30.01 5.74 -14.18
N ASP A 525 -30.95 6.38 -14.86
CA ASP A 525 -32.09 7.05 -14.21
C ASP A 525 -32.96 6.05 -13.45
N ALA A 526 -33.21 4.88 -14.01
CA ALA A 526 -33.94 3.81 -13.34
C ALA A 526 -33.19 3.29 -12.10
N ALA A 527 -31.86 3.12 -12.21
CA ALA A 527 -31.02 2.69 -11.11
C ALA A 527 -30.96 3.75 -9.98
N ARG A 528 -30.82 5.03 -10.33
CA ARG A 528 -30.86 6.14 -9.35
C ARG A 528 -32.19 6.16 -8.59
N LYS A 529 -33.31 6.10 -9.31
CA LYS A 529 -34.66 6.14 -8.71
C LYS A 529 -34.99 4.90 -7.86
N SER A 530 -34.61 3.70 -8.32
CA SER A 530 -35.04 2.45 -7.66
C SER A 530 -34.12 1.95 -6.57
N GLN A 531 -32.85 2.30 -6.59
CA GLN A 531 -31.84 1.77 -5.65
C GLN A 531 -30.87 2.83 -5.10
N GLY A 532 -31.09 4.11 -5.40
CA GLY A 532 -30.21 5.18 -4.90
C GLY A 532 -28.78 5.05 -5.42
N MET A 533 -28.59 4.64 -6.70
CA MET A 533 -27.28 4.55 -7.30
C MET A 533 -26.61 5.92 -7.25
N ARG A 534 -25.37 5.95 -6.75
CA ARG A 534 -24.48 7.11 -6.80
C ARG A 534 -23.44 6.90 -7.89
N SER A 535 -23.12 7.95 -8.65
CA SER A 535 -22.00 7.92 -9.59
C SER A 535 -20.65 7.91 -8.86
N LEU A 536 -19.58 7.57 -9.58
CA LEU A 536 -18.22 7.69 -9.05
C LEU A 536 -17.92 9.14 -8.62
N ARG A 537 -18.38 10.12 -9.39
CA ARG A 537 -18.22 11.55 -9.05
C ARG A 537 -18.93 11.91 -7.75
N GLU A 538 -20.18 11.51 -7.58
CA GLU A 538 -20.95 11.77 -6.35
C GLU A 538 -20.29 11.13 -5.12
N SER A 539 -19.77 9.90 -5.25
CA SER A 539 -19.00 9.21 -4.24
C SER A 539 -17.68 9.94 -3.91
N ALA A 540 -16.99 10.45 -4.92
CA ALA A 540 -15.76 11.22 -4.74
C ALA A 540 -16.02 12.58 -4.06
N VAL A 541 -17.08 13.30 -4.45
CA VAL A 541 -17.48 14.57 -3.81
C VAL A 541 -17.79 14.34 -2.33
N GLN A 542 -18.43 13.23 -1.97
CA GLN A 542 -18.68 12.89 -0.57
C GLN A 542 -17.37 12.72 0.21
N LEU A 543 -16.38 12.03 -0.34
CA LEU A 543 -15.07 11.86 0.32
C LEU A 543 -14.30 13.18 0.48
N VAL A 544 -14.46 14.13 -0.47
CA VAL A 544 -13.89 15.48 -0.31
C VAL A 544 -14.59 16.23 0.83
N ARG A 545 -15.92 16.14 0.90
CA ARG A 545 -16.73 16.73 1.97
C ARG A 545 -16.34 16.21 3.34
N ASP A 546 -16.08 14.90 3.43
CA ASP A 546 -15.67 14.22 4.67
C ASP A 546 -14.19 14.49 5.02
N GLY A 547 -13.46 15.20 4.16
CA GLY A 547 -12.04 15.53 4.36
C GLY A 547 -11.09 14.35 4.19
N VAL A 548 -11.54 13.27 3.57
CA VAL A 548 -10.74 12.05 3.33
C VAL A 548 -9.79 12.24 2.15
N THR A 549 -10.22 12.97 1.13
CA THR A 549 -9.46 13.26 -0.09
C THR A 549 -9.56 14.73 -0.47
N THR A 550 -9.01 15.11 -1.62
CA THR A 550 -8.91 16.51 -2.06
C THR A 550 -9.66 16.75 -3.37
N PRO A 551 -9.97 18.02 -3.70
CA PRO A 551 -10.55 18.39 -5.00
C PRO A 551 -9.68 17.99 -6.20
N GLU A 552 -8.34 18.01 -6.06
CA GLU A 552 -7.42 17.60 -7.13
C GLU A 552 -7.53 16.10 -7.45
N GLU A 553 -7.83 15.26 -6.47
CA GLU A 553 -8.11 13.84 -6.70
C GLU A 553 -9.48 13.64 -7.35
N LEU A 554 -10.49 14.44 -6.98
CA LEU A 554 -11.81 14.44 -7.63
C LEU A 554 -11.70 14.79 -9.12
N LEU A 555 -10.94 15.83 -9.48
CA LEU A 555 -10.73 16.23 -10.88
C LEU A 555 -10.19 15.08 -11.75
N LYS A 556 -9.32 14.22 -11.20
CA LYS A 556 -8.82 13.05 -11.94
C LYS A 556 -9.91 12.03 -12.28
N ILE A 557 -10.98 12.00 -11.50
CA ILE A 557 -12.12 11.10 -11.76
C ILE A 557 -13.04 11.68 -12.82
N THR A 558 -13.31 13.00 -12.76
CA THR A 558 -14.22 13.69 -13.70
C THR A 558 -13.70 13.75 -15.13
N TYR A 559 -12.38 13.79 -15.34
CA TYR A 559 -11.80 13.76 -16.70
C TYR A 559 -12.13 12.48 -17.50
N PHE A 560 -12.65 11.45 -16.88
CA PHE A 560 -13.04 10.20 -17.55
C PHE A 560 -14.56 10.09 -17.79
N GLU A 561 -15.34 11.09 -17.35
CA GLU A 561 -16.80 11.13 -17.56
C GLU A 561 -17.21 12.04 -18.76
N GLU A 562 -16.27 12.83 -19.30
CA GLU A 562 -16.41 13.58 -20.54
C GLU A 562 -15.83 12.79 -21.74
#